data_edc28f65e621cb0020773dc7c7a53f7c
#
_entry.id   edc28f65e621cb0020773dc7c7a53f7c
#
_cell.length_a   1.000
_cell.length_b   1.000
_cell.length_c   1.000
_cell.angle_alpha   90.00
_cell.angle_beta   90.00
_cell.angle_gamma   90.00
#
_symmetry.space_group_name_H-M   'P 1'
#
loop_
_entity.id
_entity.type
_entity.pdbx_description
1 polymer ?
#
loop_
_entity_poly.entity_id
_entity_poly.type
_entity_poly.pdbx_seq_one_letter_code
_entity_poly.pdbx_strand_id
1 'polypeptide(L)'
;MDYDVVVVGAGNAAMCSALAAEEVGAKVLVLEAATEELGGGNTRYTAGAIRTVYNGVDDLRELMPDLTDAECDITDFGTYTEDQFFDDMFRVTEYRTDPELVEILVKNSFNTLKWMREKGIRFAPIWGRQAFKVDGRFVFWGGLTVEAYGGGPGLCEALWESAKKRGIEILFEARALDLITDGNQVTGVKVRHKGKMEEIGAKSVVLASGG
;
A
#
# COMPACT_ATOMS: atom_id res chain seq x y z
N MET A 1 17.79 -22.41 -4.74
CA MET A 1 16.95 -21.32 -4.24
C MET A 1 15.67 -21.37 -5.04
N ASP A 2 14.54 -21.38 -4.36
CA ASP A 2 13.24 -21.62 -4.98
C ASP A 2 12.64 -20.34 -5.55
N TYR A 3 13.01 -19.18 -4.93
CA TYR A 3 12.53 -17.84 -5.28
C TYR A 3 13.68 -16.82 -5.33
N ASP A 4 13.49 -15.76 -6.11
CA ASP A 4 14.39 -14.60 -6.08
C ASP A 4 14.11 -13.74 -4.85
N VAL A 5 12.81 -13.52 -4.56
CA VAL A 5 12.36 -12.72 -3.43
C VAL A 5 11.25 -13.45 -2.68
N VAL A 6 11.38 -13.54 -1.36
CA VAL A 6 10.29 -13.92 -0.46
C VAL A 6 9.86 -12.69 0.32
N VAL A 7 8.56 -12.37 0.30
CA VAL A 7 7.97 -11.25 1.02
C VAL A 7 7.16 -11.78 2.20
N VAL A 8 7.46 -11.30 3.40
CA VAL A 8 6.77 -11.70 4.64
C VAL A 8 5.70 -10.67 4.99
N GLY A 9 4.44 -11.09 4.93
CA GLY A 9 3.23 -10.30 5.06
C GLY A 9 2.50 -10.16 3.74
N ALA A 10 1.18 -9.86 3.77
CA ALA A 10 0.35 -9.60 2.60
C ALA A 10 -0.48 -8.31 2.72
N GLY A 11 -0.04 -7.38 3.55
CA GLY A 11 -0.57 -6.01 3.63
C GLY A 11 -0.04 -5.11 2.51
N ASN A 12 -0.40 -3.83 2.54
CA ASN A 12 -0.08 -2.87 1.47
C ASN A 12 1.43 -2.83 1.15
N ALA A 13 2.30 -2.65 2.16
CA ALA A 13 3.74 -2.59 1.96
C ALA A 13 4.30 -3.88 1.34
N ALA A 14 3.86 -5.04 1.85
CA ALA A 14 4.27 -6.34 1.34
C ALA A 14 3.88 -6.53 -0.12
N MET A 15 2.63 -6.25 -0.45
CA MET A 15 2.12 -6.45 -1.80
C MET A 15 2.72 -5.49 -2.81
N CYS A 16 2.95 -4.22 -2.42
CA CYS A 16 3.67 -3.27 -3.27
C CYS A 16 5.12 -3.74 -3.51
N SER A 17 5.80 -4.25 -2.49
CA SER A 17 7.15 -4.82 -2.65
C SER A 17 7.17 -6.02 -3.58
N ALA A 18 6.18 -6.91 -3.45
CA ALA A 18 6.04 -8.10 -4.31
C ALA A 18 5.81 -7.72 -5.78
N LEU A 19 4.89 -6.77 -6.03
CA LEU A 19 4.59 -6.28 -7.37
C LEU A 19 5.78 -5.55 -8.00
N ALA A 20 6.53 -4.77 -7.23
CA ALA A 20 7.73 -4.08 -7.71
C ALA A 20 8.86 -5.07 -8.03
N ALA A 21 9.04 -6.13 -7.25
CA ALA A 21 10.02 -7.16 -7.53
C ALA A 21 9.66 -7.97 -8.79
N GLU A 22 8.38 -8.31 -8.96
CA GLU A 22 7.90 -9.02 -10.16
C GLU A 22 8.09 -8.17 -11.43
N GLU A 23 7.88 -6.85 -11.35
CA GLU A 23 8.01 -5.91 -12.48
C GLU A 23 9.42 -5.92 -13.11
N VAL A 24 10.45 -6.24 -12.32
CA VAL A 24 11.82 -6.42 -12.81
C VAL A 24 12.17 -7.88 -13.12
N GLY A 25 11.17 -8.76 -13.17
CA GLY A 25 11.31 -10.16 -13.56
C GLY A 25 11.74 -11.11 -12.46
N ALA A 26 11.67 -10.70 -11.18
CA ALA A 26 11.97 -11.60 -10.07
C ALA A 26 10.85 -12.64 -9.87
N LYS A 27 11.22 -13.87 -9.54
CA LYS A 27 10.30 -14.90 -9.08
C LYS A 27 9.98 -14.65 -7.59
N VAL A 28 8.74 -14.28 -7.31
CA VAL A 28 8.32 -13.82 -5.98
C VAL A 28 7.37 -14.81 -5.32
N LEU A 29 7.53 -14.96 -4.00
CA LEU A 29 6.58 -15.63 -3.09
C LEU A 29 6.18 -14.68 -1.98
N VAL A 30 4.88 -14.62 -1.66
CA VAL A 30 4.35 -13.88 -0.51
C VAL A 30 3.88 -14.85 0.57
N LEU A 31 4.23 -14.58 1.82
CA LEU A 31 3.85 -15.38 3.00
C LEU A 31 2.92 -14.55 3.89
N GLU A 32 1.68 -15.00 4.07
CA GLU A 32 0.72 -14.40 4.99
C GLU A 32 0.44 -15.36 6.15
N ALA A 33 0.56 -14.85 7.38
CA ALA A 33 0.37 -15.67 8.57
C ALA A 33 -1.09 -16.02 8.86
N ALA A 34 -2.03 -15.17 8.42
CA ALA A 34 -3.45 -15.37 8.58
C ALA A 34 -4.07 -16.21 7.45
N THR A 35 -5.35 -16.57 7.61
CA THR A 35 -6.16 -17.12 6.52
C THR A 35 -6.42 -16.05 5.46
N GLU A 36 -6.87 -16.42 4.28
CA GLU A 36 -7.20 -15.46 3.22
C GLU A 36 -8.29 -14.47 3.67
N GLU A 37 -9.27 -14.92 4.43
CA GLU A 37 -10.35 -14.06 4.93
C GLU A 37 -9.88 -12.98 5.92
N LEU A 38 -8.86 -13.28 6.73
CA LEU A 38 -8.34 -12.41 7.78
C LEU A 38 -7.00 -11.77 7.44
N GLY A 39 -6.43 -12.11 6.28
CA GLY A 39 -5.12 -11.63 5.84
C GLY A 39 -5.10 -10.15 5.49
N GLY A 40 -3.91 -9.61 5.29
CA GLY A 40 -3.69 -8.20 4.94
C GLY A 40 -3.35 -7.30 6.12
N GLY A 41 -3.32 -7.84 7.35
CA GLY A 41 -2.91 -7.11 8.56
C GLY A 41 -3.69 -5.81 8.76
N ASN A 42 -3.01 -4.79 9.28
CA ASN A 42 -3.64 -3.48 9.54
C ASN A 42 -4.26 -2.83 8.29
N THR A 43 -3.74 -3.10 7.09
CA THR A 43 -4.28 -2.57 5.83
C THR A 43 -5.76 -2.91 5.68
N ARG A 44 -6.16 -4.14 5.98
CA ARG A 44 -7.54 -4.60 5.86
C ARG A 44 -8.53 -3.85 6.75
N TYR A 45 -8.08 -3.38 7.91
CA TYR A 45 -8.92 -2.72 8.91
C TYR A 45 -8.92 -1.19 8.80
N THR A 46 -8.29 -0.63 7.77
CA THR A 46 -8.32 0.81 7.47
C THR A 46 -9.55 1.19 6.65
N ALA A 47 -9.77 2.50 6.50
CA ALA A 47 -10.73 3.01 5.53
C ALA A 47 -10.19 2.95 4.08
N GLY A 48 -8.95 2.50 3.87
CA GLY A 48 -8.28 2.58 2.57
C GLY A 48 -7.84 3.99 2.17
N ALA A 49 -7.93 4.95 3.10
CA ALA A 49 -7.54 6.34 2.86
C ALA A 49 -6.03 6.46 2.77
N ILE A 50 -5.56 7.15 1.75
CA ILE A 50 -4.13 7.35 1.48
C ILE A 50 -3.87 8.84 1.27
N ARG A 51 -2.92 9.37 2.03
CA ARG A 51 -2.48 10.76 1.88
C ARG A 51 -1.48 10.88 0.74
N THR A 52 -1.66 11.88 -0.11
CA THR A 52 -0.76 12.15 -1.23
C THR A 52 -0.68 13.64 -1.52
N VAL A 53 0.43 14.11 -2.05
CA VAL A 53 0.52 15.47 -2.60
C VAL A 53 -0.30 15.58 -3.88
N TYR A 54 -0.94 16.74 -4.11
CA TYR A 54 -1.64 17.06 -5.35
C TYR A 54 -1.87 18.58 -5.46
N ASN A 55 -1.95 19.10 -6.68
CA ASN A 55 -2.12 20.53 -6.98
C ASN A 55 -3.50 20.87 -7.55
N GLY A 56 -4.51 20.10 -7.18
CA GLY A 56 -5.89 20.34 -7.59
C GLY A 56 -6.53 19.15 -8.29
N VAL A 57 -7.67 19.41 -8.92
CA VAL A 57 -8.54 18.36 -9.47
C VAL A 57 -7.91 17.60 -10.63
N ASP A 58 -7.04 18.24 -11.42
CA ASP A 58 -6.41 17.59 -12.57
C ASP A 58 -5.49 16.44 -12.14
N ASP A 59 -4.68 16.65 -11.10
CA ASP A 59 -3.88 15.58 -10.51
C ASP A 59 -4.77 14.45 -9.96
N LEU A 60 -5.87 14.81 -9.28
CA LEU A 60 -6.80 13.82 -8.74
C LEU A 60 -7.49 13.01 -9.84
N ARG A 61 -7.77 13.59 -10.99
CA ARG A 61 -8.33 12.86 -12.15
C ARG A 61 -7.34 11.84 -12.72
N GLU A 62 -6.03 12.08 -12.60
CA GLU A 62 -5.04 11.06 -12.98
C GLU A 62 -5.12 9.81 -12.08
N LEU A 63 -5.45 9.99 -10.81
CA LEU A 63 -5.65 8.87 -9.86
C LEU A 63 -7.04 8.26 -9.97
N MET A 64 -8.05 9.09 -10.25
CA MET A 64 -9.49 8.76 -10.24
C MET A 64 -10.14 9.18 -11.56
N PRO A 65 -9.88 8.47 -12.68
CA PRO A 65 -10.42 8.85 -13.99
C PRO A 65 -11.95 8.75 -14.10
N ASP A 66 -12.58 8.07 -13.13
CA ASP A 66 -14.04 7.97 -13.04
C ASP A 66 -14.66 9.20 -12.37
N LEU A 67 -13.86 10.17 -11.88
CA LEU A 67 -14.33 11.40 -11.28
C LEU A 67 -15.01 12.26 -12.36
N THR A 68 -16.32 12.46 -12.21
CA THR A 68 -17.15 13.15 -13.19
C THR A 68 -17.04 14.68 -13.09
N ASP A 69 -17.34 15.38 -14.17
CA ASP A 69 -17.41 16.86 -14.16
C ASP A 69 -18.45 17.36 -13.15
N ALA A 70 -19.60 16.68 -13.04
CA ALA A 70 -20.64 17.04 -12.09
C ALA A 70 -20.16 16.95 -10.63
N GLU A 71 -19.35 15.96 -10.28
CA GLU A 71 -18.72 15.86 -8.95
C GLU A 71 -17.69 16.96 -8.73
N CYS A 72 -16.92 17.32 -9.75
CA CYS A 72 -15.95 18.40 -9.68
C CYS A 72 -16.63 19.76 -9.50
N ASP A 73 -17.75 20.01 -10.20
CA ASP A 73 -18.48 21.29 -10.12
C ASP A 73 -19.03 21.59 -8.71
N ILE A 74 -19.39 20.55 -7.97
CA ILE A 74 -19.95 20.68 -6.60
C ILE A 74 -18.90 20.48 -5.50
N THR A 75 -17.61 20.32 -5.87
CA THR A 75 -16.56 20.00 -4.90
C THR A 75 -15.39 20.97 -5.01
N ASP A 76 -14.91 21.38 -3.87
CA ASP A 76 -13.61 22.01 -3.72
C ASP A 76 -12.64 20.96 -3.12
N PHE A 77 -11.77 20.42 -3.98
CA PHE A 77 -10.75 19.47 -3.56
C PHE A 77 -9.53 20.13 -2.93
N GLY A 78 -9.37 21.44 -3.11
CA GLY A 78 -8.20 22.16 -2.64
C GLY A 78 -6.90 21.67 -3.31
N THR A 79 -5.83 21.86 -2.56
CA THR A 79 -4.48 21.37 -2.88
C THR A 79 -3.83 20.82 -1.62
N TYR A 80 -2.84 19.95 -1.78
CA TYR A 80 -2.01 19.50 -0.67
C TYR A 80 -0.57 19.41 -1.12
N THR A 81 0.21 20.41 -0.73
CA THR A 81 1.58 20.56 -1.19
C THR A 81 2.57 19.66 -0.41
N GLU A 82 3.79 19.50 -0.94
CA GLU A 82 4.86 18.82 -0.23
C GLU A 82 5.13 19.48 1.14
N ASP A 83 5.21 20.81 1.19
CA ASP A 83 5.45 21.55 2.44
C ASP A 83 4.38 21.26 3.49
N GLN A 84 3.10 21.25 3.09
CA GLN A 84 2.01 20.90 3.99
C GLN A 84 2.13 19.46 4.50
N PHE A 85 2.54 18.53 3.64
CA PHE A 85 2.72 17.13 4.05
C PHE A 85 3.91 16.96 4.99
N PHE A 86 5.03 17.65 4.73
CA PHE A 86 6.17 17.70 5.65
C PHE A 86 5.75 18.26 7.02
N ASP A 87 5.07 19.39 7.05
CA ASP A 87 4.60 20.01 8.30
C ASP A 87 3.69 19.07 9.09
N ASP A 88 2.75 18.41 8.41
CA ASP A 88 1.87 17.43 9.04
C ASP A 88 2.63 16.24 9.62
N MET A 89 3.59 15.68 8.86
CA MET A 89 4.38 14.54 9.32
C MET A 89 5.21 14.89 10.54
N PHE A 90 5.90 16.03 10.53
CA PHE A 90 6.70 16.46 11.68
C PHE A 90 5.83 16.79 12.88
N ARG A 91 4.69 17.44 12.67
CA ARG A 91 3.74 17.79 13.74
C ARG A 91 3.14 16.56 14.41
N VAL A 92 2.61 15.59 13.65
CA VAL A 92 1.93 14.41 14.22
C VAL A 92 2.90 13.43 14.89
N THR A 93 4.15 13.42 14.47
CA THR A 93 5.21 12.59 15.09
C THR A 93 5.98 13.31 16.19
N GLU A 94 5.60 14.56 16.52
CA GLU A 94 6.30 15.41 17.48
C GLU A 94 7.81 15.52 17.16
N TYR A 95 8.14 15.65 15.86
CA TYR A 95 9.50 15.71 15.32
C TYR A 95 10.37 14.48 15.64
N ARG A 96 9.75 13.30 15.86
CA ARG A 96 10.48 12.05 16.14
C ARG A 96 10.62 11.16 14.91
N THR A 97 10.04 11.54 13.80
CA THR A 97 10.14 10.78 12.55
C THR A 97 11.53 10.88 11.96
N ASP A 98 11.92 9.85 11.20
CA ASP A 98 13.13 9.88 10.38
C ASP A 98 12.91 10.82 9.19
N PRO A 99 13.70 11.92 9.07
CA PRO A 99 13.48 12.92 8.02
C PRO A 99 13.76 12.37 6.61
N GLU A 100 14.69 11.43 6.44
CA GLU A 100 14.99 10.84 5.13
C GLU A 100 13.84 9.97 4.65
N LEU A 101 13.21 9.20 5.56
CA LEU A 101 12.03 8.41 5.23
C LEU A 101 10.82 9.29 4.92
N VAL A 102 10.64 10.41 5.64
CA VAL A 102 9.57 11.37 5.33
C VAL A 102 9.78 12.01 3.97
N GLU A 103 11.00 12.37 3.62
CA GLU A 103 11.31 12.93 2.30
C GLU A 103 10.93 11.95 1.18
N ILE A 104 11.31 10.67 1.32
CA ILE A 104 10.93 9.62 0.36
C ILE A 104 9.41 9.48 0.27
N LEU A 105 8.71 9.45 1.41
CA LEU A 105 7.25 9.33 1.46
C LEU A 105 6.58 10.50 0.73
N VAL A 106 6.93 11.73 1.09
CA VAL A 106 6.27 12.94 0.57
C VAL A 106 6.49 13.07 -0.92
N LYS A 107 7.75 13.05 -1.36
CA LYS A 107 8.13 13.28 -2.77
C LYS A 107 7.61 12.20 -3.72
N ASN A 108 7.43 10.97 -3.24
CA ASN A 108 6.98 9.87 -4.09
C ASN A 108 5.48 9.55 -3.93
N SER A 109 4.77 10.20 -3.00
CA SER A 109 3.39 9.82 -2.64
C SER A 109 2.44 9.77 -3.84
N PHE A 110 2.42 10.80 -4.69
CA PHE A 110 1.56 10.88 -5.85
C PHE A 110 1.92 9.83 -6.92
N ASN A 111 3.21 9.75 -7.27
CA ASN A 111 3.68 8.80 -8.28
C ASN A 111 3.47 7.34 -7.83
N THR A 112 3.58 7.07 -6.53
CA THR A 112 3.28 5.74 -5.98
C THR A 112 1.80 5.38 -6.18
N LEU A 113 0.87 6.31 -5.96
CA LEU A 113 -0.55 6.05 -6.21
C LEU A 113 -0.84 5.86 -7.70
N LYS A 114 -0.19 6.63 -8.60
CA LYS A 114 -0.28 6.39 -10.05
C LYS A 114 0.18 4.98 -10.41
N TRP A 115 1.34 4.57 -9.90
CA TRP A 115 1.86 3.22 -10.10
C TRP A 115 0.90 2.14 -9.54
N MET A 116 0.34 2.33 -8.34
CA MET A 116 -0.67 1.41 -7.80
C MET A 116 -1.90 1.31 -8.70
N ARG A 117 -2.36 2.45 -9.25
CA ARG A 117 -3.46 2.46 -10.21
C ARG A 117 -3.14 1.65 -11.46
N GLU A 118 -1.93 1.76 -12.01
CA GLU A 118 -1.46 0.97 -13.15
C GLU A 118 -1.42 -0.54 -12.82
N LYS A 119 -1.23 -0.88 -11.54
CA LYS A 119 -1.33 -2.27 -11.07
C LYS A 119 -2.78 -2.74 -10.87
N GLY A 120 -3.77 -1.88 -11.09
CA GLY A 120 -5.19 -2.22 -11.05
C GLY A 120 -5.91 -1.83 -9.77
N ILE A 121 -5.26 -1.09 -8.86
CA ILE A 121 -5.92 -0.52 -7.69
C ILE A 121 -6.78 0.67 -8.13
N ARG A 122 -8.07 0.63 -7.81
CA ARG A 122 -9.00 1.71 -8.10
C ARG A 122 -9.12 2.64 -6.90
N PHE A 123 -9.11 3.95 -7.15
CA PHE A 123 -9.28 4.97 -6.14
C PHE A 123 -10.59 5.73 -6.32
N ALA A 124 -11.08 6.30 -5.22
CA ALA A 124 -12.26 7.18 -5.19
C ALA A 124 -12.05 8.31 -4.18
N PRO A 125 -12.81 9.42 -4.28
CA PRO A 125 -12.78 10.45 -3.24
C PRO A 125 -13.41 9.95 -1.94
N ILE A 126 -12.77 10.23 -0.80
CA ILE A 126 -13.26 9.82 0.53
C ILE A 126 -14.34 10.77 1.06
N TRP A 127 -15.49 10.85 0.41
CA TRP A 127 -16.57 11.77 0.70
C TRP A 127 -17.08 11.70 2.15
N GLY A 128 -17.30 10.51 2.64
CA GLY A 128 -17.98 10.29 3.90
C GLY A 128 -17.18 10.64 5.16
N ARG A 129 -15.86 10.88 5.04
CA ARG A 129 -14.97 11.08 6.18
C ARG A 129 -14.19 12.38 6.12
N GLN A 130 -13.93 12.93 4.94
CA GLN A 130 -13.00 14.04 4.77
C GLN A 130 -13.58 15.20 3.98
N ALA A 131 -14.85 15.12 3.54
CA ALA A 131 -15.54 16.21 2.89
C ALA A 131 -16.62 16.78 3.81
N PHE A 132 -16.67 18.12 3.91
CA PHE A 132 -17.72 18.86 4.61
C PHE A 132 -18.57 19.60 3.59
N LYS A 133 -19.86 19.72 3.86
CA LYS A 133 -20.75 20.49 3.01
C LYS A 133 -20.82 21.93 3.51
N VAL A 134 -20.31 22.88 2.73
CA VAL A 134 -20.30 24.30 3.00
C VAL A 134 -21.02 24.99 1.84
N ASP A 135 -22.07 25.76 2.11
CA ASP A 135 -22.88 26.51 1.11
C ASP A 135 -23.29 25.67 -0.12
N GLY A 136 -23.61 24.40 0.14
CA GLY A 136 -24.07 23.46 -0.90
C GLY A 136 -22.96 22.74 -1.66
N ARG A 137 -21.68 23.09 -1.47
CA ARG A 137 -20.51 22.44 -2.07
C ARG A 137 -19.82 21.51 -1.06
N PHE A 138 -19.20 20.47 -1.55
CA PHE A 138 -18.27 19.67 -0.74
C PHE A 138 -16.91 20.36 -0.71
N VAL A 139 -16.30 20.41 0.47
CA VAL A 139 -14.96 20.96 0.67
C VAL A 139 -14.10 19.90 1.35
N PHE A 140 -13.02 19.52 0.70
CA PHE A 140 -11.98 18.67 1.28
C PHE A 140 -10.94 19.53 1.99
N TRP A 141 -10.36 19.01 3.06
CA TRP A 141 -9.30 19.67 3.78
C TRP A 141 -8.25 18.67 4.27
N GLY A 142 -7.04 19.14 4.48
CA GLY A 142 -5.98 18.36 5.12
C GLY A 142 -5.38 17.23 4.29
N GLY A 143 -5.50 17.27 2.96
CA GLY A 143 -4.74 16.40 2.05
C GLY A 143 -5.12 14.91 2.05
N LEU A 144 -6.21 14.51 2.71
CA LEU A 144 -6.69 13.14 2.73
C LEU A 144 -7.94 13.01 1.85
N THR A 145 -7.74 13.07 0.55
CA THR A 145 -8.82 13.16 -0.45
C THR A 145 -9.11 11.81 -1.11
N VAL A 146 -8.14 10.90 -1.11
CA VAL A 146 -8.16 9.65 -1.87
C VAL A 146 -8.32 8.45 -0.94
N GLU A 147 -9.22 7.53 -1.29
CA GLU A 147 -9.31 6.21 -0.69
C GLU A 147 -9.29 5.11 -1.76
N ALA A 148 -8.79 3.94 -1.39
CA ALA A 148 -8.95 2.76 -2.23
C ALA A 148 -10.42 2.34 -2.28
N TYR A 149 -10.93 2.01 -3.46
CA TYR A 149 -12.31 1.56 -3.64
C TYR A 149 -12.58 0.29 -2.82
N GLY A 150 -13.63 0.31 -2.00
CA GLY A 150 -13.94 -0.75 -1.05
C GLY A 150 -13.17 -0.68 0.27
N GLY A 151 -12.46 0.44 0.52
CA GLY A 151 -11.71 0.66 1.76
C GLY A 151 -10.52 -0.26 1.90
N GLY A 152 -10.11 -0.55 3.15
CA GLY A 152 -9.00 -1.46 3.44
C GLY A 152 -9.18 -2.88 2.89
N PRO A 153 -10.35 -3.52 3.05
CA PRO A 153 -10.62 -4.81 2.42
C PRO A 153 -10.47 -4.76 0.90
N GLY A 154 -11.05 -3.76 0.23
CA GLY A 154 -10.94 -3.59 -1.21
C GLY A 154 -9.50 -3.35 -1.68
N LEU A 155 -8.69 -2.62 -0.91
CA LEU A 155 -7.26 -2.44 -1.18
C LEU A 155 -6.51 -3.77 -1.14
N CYS A 156 -6.74 -4.58 -0.09
CA CYS A 156 -6.11 -5.91 0.01
C CYS A 156 -6.49 -6.81 -1.17
N GLU A 157 -7.78 -6.90 -1.46
CA GLU A 157 -8.31 -7.73 -2.54
C GLU A 157 -7.74 -7.31 -3.90
N ALA A 158 -7.74 -6.01 -4.21
CA ALA A 158 -7.18 -5.50 -5.47
C ALA A 158 -5.68 -5.78 -5.61
N LEU A 159 -4.91 -5.63 -4.54
CA LEU A 159 -3.48 -5.96 -4.52
C LEU A 159 -3.23 -7.46 -4.72
N TRP A 160 -3.99 -8.32 -4.03
CA TRP A 160 -3.87 -9.77 -4.17
C TRP A 160 -4.29 -10.26 -5.56
N GLU A 161 -5.36 -9.70 -6.11
CA GLU A 161 -5.76 -10.00 -7.49
C GLU A 161 -4.70 -9.57 -8.50
N SER A 162 -4.12 -8.37 -8.32
CA SER A 162 -3.03 -7.90 -9.17
C SER A 162 -1.83 -8.83 -9.13
N ALA A 163 -1.44 -9.29 -7.95
CA ALA A 163 -0.36 -10.25 -7.75
C ALA A 163 -0.68 -11.61 -8.41
N LYS A 164 -1.87 -12.16 -8.15
CA LYS A 164 -2.33 -13.43 -8.75
C LYS A 164 -2.35 -13.38 -10.28
N LYS A 165 -2.82 -12.28 -10.88
CA LYS A 165 -2.82 -12.06 -12.34
C LYS A 165 -1.41 -12.03 -12.95
N ARG A 166 -0.40 -11.68 -12.17
CA ARG A 166 1.02 -11.63 -12.57
C ARG A 166 1.79 -12.89 -12.20
N GLY A 167 1.12 -13.91 -11.67
CA GLY A 167 1.72 -15.18 -11.31
C GLY A 167 2.50 -15.16 -10.00
N ILE A 168 2.34 -14.12 -9.17
CA ILE A 168 2.89 -14.11 -7.81
C ILE A 168 2.07 -15.05 -6.95
N GLU A 169 2.74 -16.02 -6.32
CA GLU A 169 2.14 -16.95 -5.39
C GLU A 169 1.99 -16.29 -4.01
N ILE A 170 0.81 -16.45 -3.40
CA ILE A 170 0.53 -16.00 -2.03
C ILE A 170 0.15 -17.23 -1.21
N LEU A 171 0.97 -17.55 -0.21
CA LEU A 171 0.67 -18.63 0.75
C LEU A 171 0.04 -18.03 2.00
N PHE A 172 -1.22 -18.34 2.24
CA PHE A 172 -1.92 -18.04 3.48
C PHE A 172 -1.68 -19.13 4.54
N GLU A 173 -1.91 -18.82 5.82
CA GLU A 173 -1.58 -19.67 6.95
C GLU A 173 -0.08 -20.07 6.98
N ALA A 174 0.76 -19.22 6.41
CA ALA A 174 2.20 -19.40 6.25
C ALA A 174 2.96 -18.36 7.09
N ARG A 175 3.16 -18.70 8.36
CA ARG A 175 3.85 -17.82 9.31
C ARG A 175 5.36 -17.98 9.17
N ALA A 176 6.05 -16.93 8.76
CA ALA A 176 7.50 -16.83 8.85
C ALA A 176 7.93 -16.81 10.33
N LEU A 177 8.93 -17.59 10.68
CA LEU A 177 9.40 -17.78 12.06
C LEU A 177 10.82 -17.27 12.24
N ASP A 178 11.68 -17.48 11.24
CA ASP A 178 13.10 -17.17 11.32
C ASP A 178 13.70 -17.00 9.92
N LEU A 179 14.82 -16.31 9.82
CA LEU A 179 15.61 -16.23 8.60
C LEU A 179 16.62 -17.39 8.55
N ILE A 180 16.82 -17.95 7.37
CA ILE A 180 17.91 -18.89 7.10
C ILE A 180 19.09 -18.08 6.64
N THR A 181 20.25 -18.24 7.28
CA THR A 181 21.47 -17.49 6.96
C THR A 181 22.65 -18.42 6.72
N ASP A 182 23.53 -18.01 5.82
CA ASP A 182 24.86 -18.58 5.65
C ASP A 182 25.88 -17.45 5.88
N GLY A 183 26.53 -17.50 7.03
CA GLY A 183 27.32 -16.36 7.53
C GLY A 183 26.46 -15.11 7.70
N ASN A 184 26.78 -14.05 6.96
CA ASN A 184 26.04 -12.78 6.97
C ASN A 184 24.99 -12.67 5.86
N GLN A 185 24.83 -13.70 5.05
CA GLN A 185 23.89 -13.68 3.92
C GLN A 185 22.59 -14.39 4.28
N VAL A 186 21.46 -13.75 4.03
CA VAL A 186 20.14 -14.39 4.08
C VAL A 186 19.99 -15.28 2.86
N THR A 187 19.59 -16.55 3.07
CA THR A 187 19.42 -17.56 2.03
C THR A 187 18.01 -18.14 1.99
N GLY A 188 17.13 -17.72 2.90
CA GLY A 188 15.75 -18.20 2.94
C GLY A 188 15.01 -17.85 4.22
N VAL A 189 13.87 -18.49 4.40
CA VAL A 189 12.94 -18.30 5.52
C VAL A 189 12.48 -19.64 6.06
N LYS A 190 12.43 -19.79 7.39
CA LYS A 190 11.73 -20.88 8.07
C LYS A 190 10.26 -20.50 8.25
N VAL A 191 9.37 -21.35 7.79
CA VAL A 191 7.94 -21.08 7.73
C VAL A 191 7.16 -22.19 8.43
N ARG A 192 6.12 -21.84 9.15
CA ARG A 192 5.09 -22.78 9.57
C ARG A 192 3.86 -22.58 8.67
N HIS A 193 3.68 -23.48 7.70
CA HIS A 193 2.57 -23.44 6.75
C HIS A 193 1.59 -24.56 7.08
N LYS A 194 0.34 -24.18 7.39
CA LYS A 194 -0.73 -25.12 7.78
C LYS A 194 -0.30 -26.13 8.83
N GLY A 195 0.46 -25.65 9.82
CA GLY A 195 0.96 -26.45 10.94
C GLY A 195 2.25 -27.24 10.67
N LYS A 196 2.73 -27.30 9.43
CA LYS A 196 3.99 -27.99 9.08
C LYS A 196 5.15 -26.99 9.00
N MET A 197 6.32 -27.46 9.43
CA MET A 197 7.56 -26.70 9.30
C MET A 197 8.17 -26.92 7.93
N GLU A 198 8.50 -25.84 7.25
CA GLU A 198 9.09 -25.82 5.92
C GLU A 198 10.26 -24.81 5.88
N GLU A 199 11.23 -25.06 5.02
CA GLU A 199 12.30 -24.13 4.71
C GLU A 199 12.18 -23.72 3.23
N ILE A 200 12.14 -22.40 2.99
CA ILE A 200 11.98 -21.85 1.64
C ILE A 200 13.23 -21.05 1.30
N GLY A 201 13.94 -21.48 0.25
CA GLY A 201 15.14 -20.82 -0.23
C GLY A 201 14.83 -19.53 -1.00
N ALA A 202 15.54 -18.45 -0.71
CA ALA A 202 15.39 -17.15 -1.39
C ALA A 202 16.73 -16.44 -1.52
N LYS A 203 16.89 -15.66 -2.58
CA LYS A 203 18.05 -14.75 -2.75
C LYS A 203 17.92 -13.50 -1.90
N SER A 204 16.69 -13.05 -1.64
CA SER A 204 16.38 -11.90 -0.80
C SER A 204 15.07 -12.12 -0.05
N VAL A 205 14.96 -11.53 1.14
CA VAL A 205 13.75 -11.54 1.97
C VAL A 205 13.35 -10.12 2.32
N VAL A 206 12.10 -9.77 2.06
CA VAL A 206 11.49 -8.50 2.46
C VAL A 206 10.61 -8.75 3.67
N LEU A 207 10.94 -8.14 4.81
CA LEU A 207 10.13 -8.19 6.02
C LEU A 207 9.12 -7.04 6.00
N ALA A 208 7.85 -7.35 5.76
CA ALA A 208 6.76 -6.40 5.69
C ALA A 208 5.54 -6.89 6.49
N SER A 209 5.82 -7.50 7.65
CA SER A 209 4.83 -8.13 8.54
C SER A 209 3.91 -7.14 9.25
N GLY A 210 4.18 -5.83 9.12
CA GLY A 210 3.46 -4.79 9.83
C GLY A 210 3.88 -4.65 11.30
N GLY A 211 3.09 -3.90 12.07
CA GLY A 211 3.30 -3.64 13.49
C GLY A 211 1.99 -3.44 14.23
#